data_dd2b3a852b591cd12af2f5efde8c0b0c
#
_entry.id   dd2b3a852b591cd12af2f5efde8c0b0c
#
_cell.length_a   1.000
_cell.length_b   1.000
_cell.length_c   1.000
_cell.angle_alpha   90.00
_cell.angle_beta   90.00
_cell.angle_gamma   90.00
#
_symmetry.space_group_name_H-M   'P 1'
#
loop_
_entity.id
_entity.type
_entity.pdbx_description
1 polymer ?
#
loop_
_entity_poly.entity_id
_entity_poly.type
_entity_poly.pdbx_seq_one_letter_code
_entity_poly.pdbx_strand_id
1 'polypeptide(L)' 'MIKEEVEIDNRIHKYIIGRRGDEIKKIQKKFNVELRLPRDGDPNPDLVTVSYLSL' A
#
# COMPACT_ATOMS: atom_id res chain seq x y z
N MET A 1 -3.00 13.57 -10.01
CA MET A 1 -2.78 12.36 -9.19
C MET A 1 -2.43 11.19 -10.10
N ILE A 2 -1.34 10.50 -9.80
CA ILE A 2 -0.88 9.36 -10.59
C ILE A 2 -1.04 8.10 -9.76
N LYS A 3 -1.65 7.09 -10.35
CA LYS A 3 -1.81 5.79 -9.70
C LYS A 3 -0.99 4.73 -10.40
N GLU A 4 -0.34 3.90 -9.64
CA GLU A 4 0.39 2.75 -10.17
C GLU A 4 -0.02 1.51 -9.40
N GLU A 5 -0.04 0.38 -10.10
CA GLU A 5 -0.37 -0.89 -9.50
C GLU A 5 0.87 -1.76 -9.49
N VAL A 6 1.17 -2.32 -8.32
CA VAL A 6 2.35 -3.16 -8.12
C VAL A 6 1.91 -4.47 -7.49
N GLU A 7 2.45 -5.58 -7.97
CA GLU A 7 2.18 -6.87 -7.35
C GLU A 7 3.22 -7.15 -6.27
N ILE A 8 2.74 -7.34 -5.05
CA ILE A 8 3.57 -7.66 -3.90
C ILE A 8 2.94 -8.85 -3.20
N ASP A 9 3.73 -9.87 -2.90
CA ASP A 9 3.24 -11.07 -2.23
C ASP A 9 2.45 -10.69 -0.98
N ASN A 10 1.21 -11.18 -0.88
CA ASN A 10 0.33 -10.84 0.23
C ASN A 10 0.91 -11.24 1.59
N ARG A 11 1.82 -12.22 1.61
CA ARG A 11 2.45 -12.65 2.86
C ARG A 11 3.38 -11.59 3.44
N ILE A 12 3.87 -10.67 2.61
CA ILE A 12 4.71 -9.57 3.09
C ILE A 12 3.91 -8.31 3.42
N HIS A 13 2.64 -8.25 3.07
CA HIS A 13 1.82 -7.06 3.33
C HIS A 13 1.82 -6.68 4.80
N LYS A 14 1.81 -7.67 5.69
CA LYS A 14 1.82 -7.41 7.13
C LYS A 14 3.08 -6.65 7.57
N TYR A 15 4.20 -6.86 6.88
CA TYR A 15 5.44 -6.15 7.19
C TYR A 15 5.39 -4.70 6.71
N ILE A 16 4.67 -4.47 5.62
CA ILE A 16 4.47 -3.11 5.09
C ILE A 16 3.55 -2.33 6.01
N ILE A 17 2.48 -2.98 6.47
CA ILE A 17 1.50 -2.34 7.35
C ILE A 17 2.10 -2.08 8.73
N GLY A 18 2.87 -3.04 9.25
CA GLY A 18 3.45 -2.94 10.58
C GLY A 18 2.38 -3.08 11.66
N ARG A 19 2.73 -2.71 12.87
CA ARG A 19 1.80 -2.77 13.98
C ARG A 19 0.72 -1.71 13.81
N ARG A 20 -0.53 -2.14 13.72
CA ARG A 20 -1.69 -1.25 13.62
C ARG A 20 -1.56 -0.22 12.51
N GLY A 21 -0.82 -0.56 11.46
CA GLY A 21 -0.65 0.34 10.35
C GLY A 21 0.39 1.43 10.53
N ASP A 22 1.23 1.35 11.54
CA ASP A 22 2.24 2.38 11.81
C ASP A 22 3.26 2.52 10.69
N GLU A 23 3.75 1.39 10.19
CA GLU A 23 4.77 1.42 9.14
C GLU A 23 4.22 1.98 7.83
N ILE A 24 3.02 1.60 7.46
CA ILE A 24 2.42 2.10 6.22
C ILE A 24 2.18 3.60 6.31
N LYS A 25 1.79 4.09 7.48
CA LYS A 25 1.61 5.53 7.69
C LYS A 25 2.91 6.29 7.55
N LYS A 26 4.00 5.75 8.07
CA LYS A 26 5.32 6.35 7.95
C LYS A 26 5.76 6.42 6.50
N ILE A 27 5.56 5.34 5.74
CA ILE A 27 5.91 5.28 4.34
C ILE A 27 5.10 6.32 3.55
N GLN A 28 3.80 6.38 3.78
CA GLN A 28 2.93 7.31 3.09
C GLN A 28 3.36 8.75 3.34
N LYS A 29 3.68 9.07 4.58
CA LYS A 29 4.10 10.42 4.94
C LYS A 29 5.47 10.76 4.38
N LYS A 30 6.39 9.80 4.45
CA LYS A 30 7.78 10.02 4.00
C LYS A 30 7.86 10.27 2.50
N PHE A 31 7.09 9.52 1.72
CA PHE A 31 7.13 9.62 0.26
C PHE A 31 5.97 10.41 -0.33
N ASN A 32 5.10 10.91 0.52
CA ASN A 32 3.93 11.69 0.10
C ASN A 32 3.07 10.91 -0.92
N VAL A 33 2.77 9.65 -0.57
CA VAL A 33 1.97 8.77 -1.40
C VAL A 33 0.88 8.13 -0.58
N GLU A 34 -0.15 7.63 -1.26
CA GLU A 34 -1.18 6.84 -0.63
C GLU A 34 -1.02 5.39 -1.07
N LEU A 35 -0.93 4.48 -0.12
CA LEU A 35 -0.83 3.05 -0.40
C LEU A 35 -2.16 2.38 -0.09
N ARG A 36 -2.68 1.62 -1.02
CA ARG A 36 -3.89 0.85 -0.83
C ARG A 36 -3.58 -0.63 -0.99
N LEU A 37 -3.77 -1.37 0.09
CA LEU A 37 -3.55 -2.80 0.10
C LEU A 37 -4.87 -3.53 -0.13
N PRO A 38 -4.85 -4.70 -0.78
CA PRO A 38 -6.07 -5.46 -0.99
C PRO A 38 -6.61 -6.01 0.32
N ARG A 39 -7.92 -6.23 0.36
CA ARG A 39 -8.60 -6.81 1.51
C ARG A 39 -9.00 -8.25 1.20
N ASP A 40 -9.43 -8.96 2.23
CA ASP A 40 -9.97 -10.31 2.06
C ASP A 40 -11.16 -10.25 1.10
N GLY A 41 -11.16 -11.16 0.14
CA GLY A 41 -12.21 -11.19 -0.86
C GLY A 41 -11.88 -10.46 -2.15
N ASP A 42 -10.81 -9.68 -2.19
CA ASP A 42 -10.39 -9.03 -3.41
C ASP A 42 -9.90 -10.07 -4.42
N PRO A 43 -10.16 -9.86 -5.72
CA PRO A 43 -9.78 -10.83 -6.75
C PRO A 43 -8.27 -11.03 -6.88
N ASN A 44 -7.49 -10.01 -6.52
CA ASN A 44 -6.03 -10.13 -6.55
C ASN A 44 -5.45 -9.68 -5.21
N PRO A 45 -5.12 -10.64 -4.32
CA PRO A 45 -4.62 -10.31 -2.99
C PRO A 45 -3.20 -9.75 -2.98
N ASP A 46 -2.50 -9.82 -4.10
CA ASP A 46 -1.14 -9.30 -4.20
C ASP A 46 -1.05 -7.90 -4.81
N LEU A 47 -2.16 -7.39 -5.29
CA LEU A 47 -2.17 -6.10 -5.97
C LEU A 47 -2.17 -4.94 -4.98
N VAL A 48 -1.14 -4.12 -5.04
CA VAL A 48 -1.02 -2.91 -4.21
C VAL A 48 -1.12 -1.69 -5.12
N THR A 49 -1.98 -0.77 -4.76
CA THR A 49 -2.15 0.48 -5.51
C THR A 49 -1.40 1.60 -4.82
N VAL A 50 -0.56 2.28 -5.56
CA VAL A 50 0.19 3.44 -5.08
C VAL A 50 -0.32 4.68 -5.78
N SER A 51 -0.79 5.65 -5.00
CA SER A 51 -1.25 6.93 -5.54
C SER A 51 -0.28 8.02 -5.11
N TYR A 52 0.27 8.73 -6.08
CA TYR A 52 1.19 9.82 -5.80
C TYR A 52 0.39 11.09 -5.58
N LEU A 53 0.58 11.70 -4.42
CA LEU A 53 -0.07 12.96 -4.07
C LEU A 53 0.78 14.09 -4.64
N SER A 54 0.40 14.59 -5.79
CA SER A 54 1.15 15.69 -6.39
C SER A 54 0.54 17.03 -5.98
N LEU A 55 1.39 18.01 -5.92
CA LEU A 55 0.96 19.39 -5.65
C LEU A 55 0.42 20.04 -6.90
#